data_7be734390be3ae8b0afda924d9aaac0b
#
_entry.id   7be734390be3ae8b0afda924d9aaac0b
#
_cell.length_a   1.000
_cell.length_b   1.000
_cell.length_c   1.000
_cell.angle_alpha   90.00
_cell.angle_beta   90.00
_cell.angle_gamma   90.00
#
_symmetry.space_group_name_H-M   'P 1'
#
loop_
_entity.id
_entity.type
_entity.pdbx_description
1 polymer ?
#
loop_
_entity_poly.entity_id
_entity_poly.type
_entity_poly.pdbx_seq_one_letter_code
_entity_poly.pdbx_strand_id
1 'polypeptide(L)'
;MKLAILGSGFISRFYADSLVAQRRKDTIVSVYSRTEVNAKKFADDYSVPHYSTSIKECVSHPDVEAVIIGLSNDMHLIAVLESAAAGKHVLCTKPLGRNAAEALQMLQAVDKAGVT
;
A
#
# COMPACT_ATOMS: atom_id res chain seq x y z
N MET A 1 -11.98 5.34 -6.23
CA MET A 1 -11.06 5.53 -5.09
C MET A 1 -9.63 5.61 -5.60
N LYS A 2 -8.84 6.50 -5.08
CA LYS A 2 -7.44 6.68 -5.43
C LYS A 2 -6.55 5.90 -4.48
N LEU A 3 -5.73 5.02 -5.01
CA LEU A 3 -5.01 4.00 -4.24
C LEU A 3 -3.49 4.17 -4.34
N ALA A 4 -2.80 3.83 -3.26
CA ALA A 4 -1.38 3.53 -3.28
C ALA A 4 -1.18 2.02 -3.17
N ILE A 5 -0.16 1.51 -3.83
CA ILE A 5 0.26 0.11 -3.70
C ILE A 5 1.66 0.08 -3.09
N LEU A 6 1.81 -0.64 -2.01
CA LEU A 6 3.10 -0.88 -1.38
C LEU A 6 3.62 -2.25 -1.77
N GLY A 7 4.70 -2.26 -2.54
CA GLY A 7 5.30 -3.46 -3.10
C GLY A 7 5.16 -3.52 -4.61
N SER A 8 6.06 -4.25 -5.26
CA SER A 8 6.07 -4.41 -6.73
C SER A 8 6.14 -5.89 -7.15
N GLY A 9 5.96 -6.79 -6.21
CA GLY A 9 6.02 -8.24 -6.45
C GLY A 9 4.72 -8.82 -7.00
N PHE A 10 4.64 -10.14 -6.98
CA PHE A 10 3.54 -10.89 -7.57
C PHE A 10 2.16 -10.49 -7.03
N ILE A 11 2.03 -10.36 -5.72
CA ILE A 11 0.73 -10.02 -5.10
C ILE A 11 0.29 -8.61 -5.49
N SER A 12 1.19 -7.65 -5.48
CA SER A 12 0.88 -6.27 -5.88
C SER A 12 0.45 -6.21 -7.35
N ARG A 13 1.12 -6.98 -8.22
CA ARG A 13 0.76 -7.07 -9.64
C ARG A 13 -0.60 -7.72 -9.83
N PHE A 14 -0.91 -8.75 -9.05
CA PHE A 14 -2.23 -9.39 -9.08
C PHE A 14 -3.35 -8.39 -8.75
N TYR A 15 -3.17 -7.59 -7.70
CA TYR A 15 -4.13 -6.54 -7.36
C TYR A 15 -4.22 -5.47 -8.45
N ALA A 16 -3.09 -5.03 -8.98
CA ALA A 16 -3.05 -4.01 -10.04
C ALA A 16 -3.78 -4.49 -11.31
N ASP A 17 -3.53 -5.74 -11.72
CA ASP A 17 -4.21 -6.34 -12.88
C ASP A 17 -5.72 -6.37 -12.67
N SER A 18 -6.17 -6.77 -11.48
CA SER A 18 -7.59 -6.82 -11.15
C SER A 18 -8.24 -5.43 -11.16
N LEU A 19 -7.55 -4.43 -10.64
CA LEU A 19 -8.04 -3.05 -10.61
C LEU A 19 -8.19 -2.48 -12.03
N VAL A 20 -7.18 -2.68 -12.86
CA VAL A 20 -7.20 -2.19 -14.25
C VAL A 20 -8.28 -2.89 -15.07
N ALA A 21 -8.44 -4.21 -14.89
CA ALA A 21 -9.39 -5.00 -15.70
C ALA A 21 -10.84 -4.83 -15.27
N GLN A 22 -11.12 -4.75 -13.97
CA GLN A 22 -12.47 -4.90 -13.44
C GLN A 22 -13.00 -3.69 -12.67
N ARG A 23 -12.13 -2.85 -12.14
CA ARG A 23 -12.51 -1.75 -11.27
C ARG A 23 -12.08 -0.40 -11.82
N ARG A 24 -12.66 -0.02 -12.95
CA ARG A 24 -12.31 1.20 -13.68
C ARG A 24 -12.48 2.50 -12.88
N LYS A 25 -13.24 2.45 -11.78
CA LYS A 25 -13.44 3.62 -10.91
C LYS A 25 -12.30 3.80 -9.91
N ASP A 26 -11.49 2.78 -9.69
CA ASP A 26 -10.35 2.82 -8.79
C ASP A 26 -9.08 3.07 -9.60
N THR A 27 -8.24 3.97 -9.10
CA THR A 27 -7.02 4.41 -9.80
C THR A 27 -5.83 4.24 -8.89
N ILE A 28 -4.74 3.68 -9.41
CA ILE A 28 -3.47 3.60 -8.69
C ILE A 28 -2.70 4.89 -8.94
N VAL A 29 -2.50 5.70 -7.91
CA VAL A 29 -1.83 7.00 -8.05
C VAL A 29 -0.41 7.02 -7.51
N SER A 30 -0.04 6.06 -6.66
CA SER A 30 1.31 5.98 -6.10
C SER A 30 1.73 4.53 -5.88
N VAL A 31 3.00 4.23 -6.05
CA VAL A 31 3.55 2.90 -5.78
C VAL A 31 4.87 3.01 -5.04
N TYR A 32 5.07 2.12 -4.08
CA TYR A 32 6.33 1.94 -3.37
C TYR A 32 6.98 0.63 -3.77
N SER A 33 8.29 0.68 -3.95
CA SER A 33 9.14 -0.51 -4.00
C SER A 33 10.46 -0.23 -3.30
N ARG A 34 11.13 -1.28 -2.85
CA ARG A 34 12.41 -1.16 -2.15
C ARG A 34 13.51 -0.57 -3.03
N THR A 35 13.46 -0.82 -4.33
CA THR A 35 14.42 -0.27 -5.29
C THR A 35 13.74 0.67 -6.28
N GLU A 36 14.44 1.72 -6.68
CA GLU A 36 13.91 2.68 -7.66
C GLU A 36 13.61 2.02 -8.99
N VAL A 37 14.46 1.10 -9.45
CA VAL A 37 14.25 0.35 -10.70
C VAL A 37 12.92 -0.39 -10.69
N ASN A 38 12.62 -1.11 -9.60
CA ASN A 38 11.38 -1.86 -9.49
C ASN A 38 10.15 -0.95 -9.31
N ALA A 39 10.28 0.14 -8.57
CA ALA A 39 9.20 1.11 -8.40
C ALA A 39 8.84 1.76 -9.75
N LYS A 40 9.85 2.21 -10.48
CA LYS A 40 9.67 2.81 -11.81
C LYS A 40 9.07 1.82 -12.80
N LYS A 41 9.56 0.58 -12.81
CA LYS A 41 9.04 -0.46 -13.71
C LYS A 41 7.55 -0.72 -13.45
N PHE A 42 7.15 -0.84 -12.20
CA PHE A 42 5.74 -1.01 -11.85
C PHE A 42 4.92 0.20 -12.30
N ALA A 43 5.41 1.40 -12.05
CA ALA A 43 4.74 2.63 -12.46
C ALA A 43 4.56 2.70 -13.98
N ASP A 44 5.58 2.32 -14.73
CA ASP A 44 5.51 2.30 -16.20
C ASP A 44 4.52 1.23 -16.70
N ASP A 45 4.56 0.03 -16.11
CA ASP A 45 3.68 -1.09 -16.50
C ASP A 45 2.20 -0.78 -16.27
N TYR A 46 1.85 -0.03 -15.23
CA TYR A 46 0.47 0.26 -14.83
C TYR A 46 0.07 1.73 -14.97
N SER A 47 0.92 2.53 -15.60
CA SER A 47 0.68 3.98 -15.79
C SER A 47 0.41 4.71 -14.48
N VAL A 48 1.20 4.39 -13.44
CA VAL A 48 1.10 5.04 -12.14
C VAL A 48 1.90 6.34 -12.16
N PRO A 49 1.28 7.49 -11.84
CA PRO A 49 1.98 8.78 -11.98
C PRO A 49 3.09 9.03 -10.96
N HIS A 50 3.03 8.39 -9.78
CA HIS A 50 4.02 8.60 -8.72
C HIS A 50 4.62 7.29 -8.26
N TYR A 51 5.93 7.24 -8.09
CA TYR A 51 6.62 6.11 -7.50
C TYR A 51 7.68 6.58 -6.50
N SER A 52 7.98 5.76 -5.50
CA SER A 52 8.91 6.11 -4.44
C SER A 52 9.57 4.87 -3.84
N THR A 53 10.75 5.07 -3.27
CA THR A 53 11.42 4.07 -2.43
C THR A 53 11.21 4.34 -0.94
N SER A 54 10.32 5.28 -0.59
CA SER A 54 9.91 5.59 0.77
C SER A 54 8.44 5.27 0.96
N ILE A 55 8.13 4.39 1.91
CA ILE A 55 6.73 4.06 2.26
C ILE A 55 6.01 5.33 2.68
N LYS A 56 6.62 6.11 3.57
CA LYS A 56 6.03 7.35 4.08
C LYS A 56 5.67 8.31 2.96
N GLU A 57 6.57 8.52 2.03
CA GLU A 57 6.34 9.41 0.89
C GLU A 57 5.19 8.90 0.03
N CYS A 58 5.17 7.61 -0.26
CA CYS A 58 4.14 6.99 -1.08
C CYS A 58 2.74 7.14 -0.46
N VAL A 59 2.59 6.83 0.82
CA VAL A 59 1.28 6.88 1.48
C VAL A 59 0.84 8.30 1.84
N SER A 60 1.78 9.24 1.96
CA SER A 60 1.46 10.63 2.30
C SER A 60 1.00 11.45 1.10
N HIS A 61 1.02 10.90 -0.10
CA HIS A 61 0.56 11.61 -1.28
C HIS A 61 -0.89 12.08 -1.07
N PRO A 62 -1.20 13.37 -1.31
CA PRO A 62 -2.51 13.93 -0.96
C PRO A 62 -3.68 13.30 -1.68
N ASP A 63 -3.45 12.74 -2.87
CA ASP A 63 -4.52 12.09 -3.64
C ASP A 63 -4.84 10.68 -3.16
N VAL A 64 -3.97 10.05 -2.34
CA VAL A 64 -4.19 8.68 -1.86
C VAL A 64 -5.30 8.66 -0.82
N GLU A 65 -6.29 7.81 -1.01
CA GLU A 65 -7.39 7.57 -0.08
C GLU A 65 -7.20 6.26 0.68
N ALA A 66 -6.69 5.23 0.02
CA ALA A 66 -6.46 3.92 0.61
C ALA A 66 -5.16 3.29 0.09
N VAL A 67 -4.64 2.37 0.87
CA VAL A 67 -3.35 1.71 0.62
C VAL A 67 -3.55 0.20 0.56
N ILE A 68 -3.02 -0.43 -0.47
CA ILE A 68 -2.96 -1.89 -0.59
C ILE A 68 -1.52 -2.31 -0.29
N ILE A 69 -1.35 -3.17 0.71
CA ILE A 69 -0.04 -3.64 1.15
C ILE A 69 0.21 -5.04 0.61
N GLY A 70 1.10 -5.14 -0.38
CA GLY A 70 1.56 -6.39 -0.98
C GLY A 70 3.04 -6.64 -0.72
N LEU A 71 3.51 -6.31 0.48
CA LEU A 71 4.89 -6.48 0.91
C LEU A 71 5.11 -7.83 1.58
N SER A 72 6.37 -8.16 1.87
CA SER A 72 6.70 -9.29 2.72
C SER A 72 6.18 -9.10 4.14
N ASN A 73 5.93 -10.20 4.85
CA ASN A 73 5.27 -10.18 6.14
C ASN A 73 5.99 -9.32 7.20
N ASP A 74 7.32 -9.27 7.17
CA ASP A 74 8.13 -8.46 8.07
C ASP A 74 7.96 -6.95 7.87
N MET A 75 7.39 -6.54 6.73
CA MET A 75 7.15 -5.14 6.40
C MET A 75 5.71 -4.68 6.68
N HIS A 76 4.81 -5.61 7.03
CA HIS A 76 3.40 -5.27 7.22
C HIS A 76 3.18 -4.27 8.35
N LEU A 77 3.85 -4.47 9.50
CA LEU A 77 3.67 -3.57 10.65
C LEU A 77 4.00 -2.12 10.29
N ILE A 78 5.20 -1.88 9.77
CA ILE A 78 5.61 -0.52 9.43
C ILE A 78 4.71 0.09 8.36
N ALA A 79 4.30 -0.71 7.37
CA ALA A 79 3.43 -0.24 6.29
C ALA A 79 2.05 0.19 6.81
N VAL A 80 1.46 -0.59 7.72
CA VAL A 80 0.17 -0.24 8.34
C VAL A 80 0.30 1.00 9.22
N LEU A 81 1.35 1.07 10.05
CA LEU A 81 1.56 2.23 10.91
C LEU A 81 1.73 3.52 10.12
N GLU A 82 2.53 3.51 9.07
CA GLU A 82 2.73 4.68 8.20
C GLU A 82 1.45 5.08 7.47
N SER A 83 0.70 4.10 6.97
CA SER A 83 -0.56 4.36 6.28
C SER A 83 -1.61 4.96 7.20
N ALA A 84 -1.76 4.41 8.40
CA ALA A 84 -2.69 4.91 9.41
C ALA A 84 -2.30 6.32 9.87
N ALA A 85 -1.01 6.57 10.11
CA ALA A 85 -0.51 7.89 10.48
C ALA A 85 -0.78 8.94 9.39
N ALA A 86 -0.81 8.53 8.13
CA ALA A 86 -1.17 9.39 7.00
C ALA A 86 -2.68 9.55 6.82
N GLY A 87 -3.50 8.90 7.66
CA GLY A 87 -4.96 8.98 7.59
C GLY A 87 -5.58 8.19 6.44
N LYS A 88 -4.91 7.13 5.99
CA LYS A 88 -5.36 6.34 4.84
C LYS A 88 -5.99 5.03 5.28
N HIS A 89 -7.04 4.61 4.57
CA HIS A 89 -7.60 3.27 4.74
C HIS A 89 -6.59 2.22 4.27
N VAL A 90 -6.66 1.02 4.84
CA VAL A 90 -5.62 0.00 4.61
C VAL A 90 -6.24 -1.35 4.27
N LEU A 91 -5.76 -1.96 3.21
CA LEU A 91 -5.97 -3.37 2.90
C LEU A 91 -4.61 -4.06 2.98
N CYS A 92 -4.42 -4.86 4.03
CA CYS A 92 -3.17 -5.58 4.24
C CYS A 92 -3.35 -7.05 3.86
N THR A 93 -2.41 -7.58 3.08
CA THR A 93 -2.44 -9.00 2.71
C THR A 93 -2.10 -9.88 3.92
N LYS A 94 -2.48 -11.15 3.84
CA LYS A 94 -2.19 -12.12 4.90
C LYS A 94 -0.71 -12.56 4.90
N PRO A 95 -0.20 -12.97 6.04
CA PRO A 95 -0.75 -12.81 7.38
C PRO A 95 -0.68 -11.36 7.84
N LEU A 96 -1.58 -10.92 8.70
CA LEU A 96 -1.64 -9.52 9.14
C LEU A 96 -0.33 -9.09 9.80
N GLY A 97 0.09 -9.78 10.84
CA GLY A 97 1.35 -9.55 11.53
C GLY A 97 2.13 -10.84 11.69
N ARG A 98 3.40 -10.74 12.11
CA ARG A 98 4.24 -11.91 12.39
C ARG A 98 3.82 -12.62 13.68
N ASN A 99 3.09 -11.93 14.53
CA ASN A 99 2.58 -12.44 15.81
C ASN A 99 1.37 -11.61 16.25
N ALA A 100 0.72 -12.04 17.35
CA ALA A 100 -0.46 -11.35 17.88
C ALA A 100 -0.15 -9.92 18.35
N ALA A 101 1.02 -9.68 18.91
CA ALA A 101 1.42 -8.35 19.38
C ALA A 101 1.49 -7.34 18.21
N GLU A 102 2.08 -7.73 17.09
CA GLU A 102 2.13 -6.88 15.89
C GLU A 102 0.72 -6.62 15.32
N ALA A 103 -0.10 -7.65 15.22
CA ALA A 103 -1.46 -7.52 14.74
C ALA A 103 -2.26 -6.55 15.62
N LEU A 104 -2.10 -6.62 16.94
CA LEU A 104 -2.75 -5.72 17.88
C LEU A 104 -2.29 -4.27 17.68
N GLN A 105 -1.00 -4.03 17.48
CA GLN A 105 -0.47 -2.69 17.19
C GLN A 105 -1.07 -2.12 15.91
N MET A 106 -1.21 -2.93 14.88
CA MET A 106 -1.84 -2.51 13.62
C MET A 106 -3.29 -2.09 13.83
N LEU A 107 -4.06 -2.90 14.53
CA LEU A 107 -5.47 -2.60 14.83
C LEU A 107 -5.62 -1.33 15.65
N GLN A 108 -4.77 -1.16 16.67
CA GLN A 108 -4.79 0.04 17.51
C GLN A 108 -4.43 1.30 16.71
N ALA A 109 -3.47 1.22 15.80
CA ALA A 109 -3.10 2.35 14.95
C ALA A 109 -4.23 2.77 14.02
N VAL A 110 -4.92 1.80 13.43
CA VAL A 110 -6.06 2.04 12.53
C VAL A 110 -7.23 2.65 13.31
N ASP A 111 -7.55 2.10 14.47
CA ASP A 111 -8.61 2.64 15.35
C ASP A 111 -8.31 4.07 15.79
N LYS A 112 -7.08 4.32 16.24
CA LYS A 112 -6.65 5.66 16.68
C LYS A 112 -6.73 6.69 15.55
N ALA A 113 -6.40 6.29 14.33
CA ALA A 113 -6.45 7.16 13.16
C ALA A 113 -7.87 7.35 12.62
N GLY A 114 -8.84 6.55 13.06
CA GLY A 114 -10.22 6.60 12.57
C GLY A 114 -10.37 6.11 11.14
N VAL A 115 -9.49 5.20 10.69
CA VAL A 115 -9.55 4.62 9.34
C VAL A 115 -9.91 3.13 9.42
N THR A 116 -10.15 2.53 8.25
CA THR A 116 -10.54 1.12 8.13
C THR A 116 -9.40 0.30 7.58
#